data_d9112cc62c6be48524489d7f80073d42
#
_entry.id   d9112cc62c6be48524489d7f80073d42
#
_cell.length_a   1.000
_cell.length_b   1.000
_cell.length_c   1.000
_cell.angle_alpha   90.00
_cell.angle_beta   90.00
_cell.angle_gamma   90.00
#
_symmetry.space_group_name_H-M   'P 1'
#
loop_
_entity.id
_entity.type
_entity.pdbx_description
1 polymer ?
#
loop_
_entity_poly.entity_id
_entity_poly.type
_entity_poly.pdbx_seq_one_letter_code
_entity_poly.pdbx_strand_id
1 'polypeptide(L)'
;MNARIPPSVLNAAHTLSQVSTLWDDQIVPQLQDYIRIPAKSPMFDADWAANGYLDTVVRNTAAWIEAQKVSGLVLEIVRLPGRTPVLFFEVPATKVGSTQTVLMYGHLDKQPEFTGWRNDLGPWTPKIDDGKLYGRGGADDGYAAYAAIAAIQTLKTQNVPHPRIVGLIESCEESGSYDLLPYIDVLKTRLGEVALVVCLDSGAGNYDQLWLTNSLRGMASGVLKVEILTEGVHSGDASGLVPSSFRIMRQVLDRLEDSATGRLLPASFHCEVPADRLSQAKATAAILGDEIYKRFPWAHYDCGGATAFALPTTTDPLQALLNRTWLPTLSVTGADGFPEMKNAGNVLRPYTAFKLSLRLPPLVEAAAAVQELKALLEDNAPYQARVTFEGLSSATGWNAPDTASWFEDALNAASQAHFGAPCGYVGQGGTIPLMNMLSKGFPAAQMMVCGVLGPKSNAHGPNEFLHIPYAKKLTAAVAHVIAQFP
;
A
#
# COMPACT_ATOMS: atom_id res chain seq x y z
N MET A 1 23.24 -47.23 -11.22
CA MET A 1 21.92 -46.72 -10.79
C MET A 1 22.16 -45.65 -9.75
N ASN A 2 22.16 -44.39 -10.13
CA ASN A 2 22.23 -43.29 -9.16
C ASN A 2 20.85 -43.17 -8.52
N ALA A 3 20.76 -43.55 -7.23
CA ALA A 3 19.57 -43.28 -6.44
C ALA A 3 19.30 -41.74 -6.48
N ARG A 4 18.21 -41.33 -7.12
CA ARG A 4 17.72 -39.96 -7.03
C ARG A 4 17.35 -39.73 -5.58
N ILE A 5 18.13 -38.91 -4.88
CA ILE A 5 17.73 -38.39 -3.57
C ILE A 5 16.41 -37.69 -3.80
N PRO A 6 15.32 -38.05 -3.08
CA PRO A 6 14.06 -37.31 -3.23
C PRO A 6 14.30 -35.84 -2.93
N PRO A 7 13.64 -34.91 -3.63
CA PRO A 7 13.80 -33.48 -3.36
C PRO A 7 13.47 -33.24 -1.87
N SER A 8 14.35 -32.51 -1.19
CA SER A 8 14.17 -32.19 0.22
C SER A 8 12.92 -31.31 0.37
N VAL A 9 12.02 -31.70 1.24
CA VAL A 9 10.85 -30.91 1.61
C VAL A 9 11.31 -29.85 2.60
N LEU A 10 10.85 -28.61 2.44
CA LEU A 10 11.17 -27.53 3.37
C LEU A 10 10.70 -27.87 4.79
N ASN A 11 11.61 -27.87 5.75
CA ASN A 11 11.26 -28.09 7.16
C ASN A 11 10.82 -26.77 7.80
N ALA A 12 9.53 -26.64 8.10
CA ALA A 12 8.94 -25.39 8.59
C ALA A 12 9.57 -24.89 9.91
N ALA A 13 9.82 -25.78 10.87
CA ALA A 13 10.41 -25.39 12.16
C ALA A 13 11.86 -24.92 11.99
N HIS A 14 12.63 -25.61 11.16
CA HIS A 14 14.02 -25.23 10.85
C HIS A 14 14.04 -23.90 10.07
N THR A 15 13.12 -23.72 9.12
CA THR A 15 12.94 -22.47 8.37
C THR A 15 12.70 -21.29 9.30
N LEU A 16 11.71 -21.38 10.19
CA LEU A 16 11.40 -20.29 11.11
C LEU A 16 12.58 -20.00 12.07
N SER A 17 13.29 -21.02 12.52
CA SER A 17 14.49 -20.86 13.36
C SER A 17 15.60 -20.12 12.62
N GLN A 18 15.94 -20.52 11.39
CA GLN A 18 16.97 -19.88 10.58
C GLN A 18 16.61 -18.41 10.27
N VAL A 19 15.36 -18.19 9.82
CA VAL A 19 14.85 -16.85 9.54
C VAL A 19 14.91 -16.00 10.80
N SER A 20 14.50 -16.53 11.96
CA SER A 20 14.51 -15.78 13.22
C SER A 20 15.91 -15.36 13.62
N THR A 21 16.88 -16.27 13.53
CA THR A 21 18.29 -15.94 13.81
C THR A 21 18.81 -14.84 12.87
N LEU A 22 18.56 -14.95 11.56
CA LEU A 22 19.02 -13.96 10.60
C LEU A 22 18.36 -12.59 10.83
N TRP A 23 17.06 -12.58 11.18
CA TRP A 23 16.36 -11.36 11.53
C TRP A 23 16.93 -10.69 12.77
N ASP A 24 17.14 -11.44 13.85
CA ASP A 24 17.63 -10.89 15.13
C ASP A 24 19.08 -10.41 15.01
N ASP A 25 19.94 -11.19 14.38
CA ASP A 25 21.37 -10.93 14.36
C ASP A 25 21.79 -9.93 13.29
N GLN A 26 21.03 -9.81 12.18
CA GLN A 26 21.47 -9.02 11.02
C GLN A 26 20.40 -8.09 10.47
N ILE A 27 19.15 -8.57 10.22
CA ILE A 27 18.16 -7.76 9.51
C ILE A 27 17.66 -6.61 10.39
N VAL A 28 17.32 -6.87 11.65
CA VAL A 28 16.85 -5.81 12.56
C VAL A 28 17.91 -4.72 12.76
N PRO A 29 19.19 -5.01 13.02
CA PRO A 29 20.25 -3.99 13.05
C PRO A 29 20.35 -3.20 11.74
N GLN A 30 20.31 -3.88 10.59
CA GLN A 30 20.39 -3.24 9.28
C GLN A 30 19.18 -2.32 9.01
N LEU A 31 17.97 -2.74 9.42
CA LEU A 31 16.77 -1.90 9.33
C LEU A 31 16.85 -0.67 10.23
N GLN A 32 17.47 -0.79 11.42
CA GLN A 32 17.72 0.37 12.26
C GLN A 32 18.64 1.38 11.56
N ASP A 33 19.70 0.91 10.88
CA ASP A 33 20.59 1.79 10.11
C ASP A 33 19.88 2.39 8.89
N TYR A 34 19.06 1.60 8.21
CA TYR A 34 18.23 2.07 7.11
C TYR A 34 17.25 3.18 7.56
N ILE A 35 16.55 3.01 8.70
CA ILE A 35 15.59 3.99 9.21
C ILE A 35 16.28 5.34 9.48
N ARG A 36 17.52 5.36 9.96
CA ARG A 36 18.26 6.61 10.23
C ARG A 36 18.52 7.48 9.01
N ILE A 37 18.44 6.92 7.80
CA ILE A 37 18.70 7.63 6.55
C ILE A 37 17.37 8.20 6.03
N PRO A 38 17.21 9.53 5.90
CA PRO A 38 15.97 10.17 5.44
C PRO A 38 15.82 10.09 3.91
N ALA A 39 15.83 8.87 3.37
CA ALA A 39 15.74 8.58 1.94
C ALA A 39 14.31 8.77 1.43
N LYS A 40 13.82 10.02 1.45
CA LYS A 40 12.48 10.36 0.97
C LYS A 40 12.37 10.17 -0.54
N SER A 41 11.17 9.75 -0.97
CA SER A 41 10.84 9.63 -2.39
C SER A 41 10.96 10.98 -3.11
N PRO A 42 11.25 11.00 -4.42
CA PRO A 42 11.48 12.23 -5.18
C PRO A 42 10.34 13.26 -5.09
N MET A 43 9.09 12.84 -4.95
CA MET A 43 7.96 13.76 -4.76
C MET A 43 8.11 14.60 -3.48
N PHE A 44 8.81 14.11 -2.48
CA PHE A 44 8.98 14.73 -1.16
C PHE A 44 10.38 15.29 -0.93
N ASP A 45 11.30 15.08 -1.89
CA ASP A 45 12.66 15.61 -1.88
C ASP A 45 13.09 15.99 -3.30
N ALA A 46 12.84 17.22 -3.70
CA ALA A 46 13.18 17.72 -5.04
C ALA A 46 14.69 17.62 -5.35
N ASP A 47 15.53 17.66 -4.31
CA ASP A 47 16.98 17.58 -4.39
C ASP A 47 17.53 16.17 -4.12
N TRP A 48 16.69 15.11 -4.20
CA TRP A 48 17.03 13.73 -3.87
C TRP A 48 18.36 13.25 -4.45
N ALA A 49 18.65 13.65 -5.71
CA ALA A 49 19.86 13.25 -6.39
C ALA A 49 21.11 13.91 -5.77
N ALA A 50 21.01 15.19 -5.38
CA ALA A 50 22.09 15.94 -4.73
C ALA A 50 22.27 15.50 -3.27
N ASN A 51 21.18 15.22 -2.55
CA ASN A 51 21.19 14.73 -1.18
C ASN A 51 21.80 13.32 -1.07
N GLY A 52 21.63 12.47 -2.08
CA GLY A 52 22.25 11.15 -2.17
C GLY A 52 21.74 10.11 -1.17
N TYR A 53 20.64 10.37 -0.46
CA TYR A 53 20.09 9.43 0.54
C TYR A 53 19.54 8.17 -0.09
N LEU A 54 18.84 8.26 -1.24
CA LEU A 54 18.36 7.12 -1.99
C LEU A 54 19.51 6.25 -2.47
N ASP A 55 20.55 6.86 -3.01
CA ASP A 55 21.75 6.15 -3.44
C ASP A 55 22.44 5.43 -2.26
N THR A 56 22.47 6.07 -1.09
CA THR A 56 23.06 5.51 0.12
C THR A 56 22.30 4.27 0.60
N VAL A 57 20.97 4.31 0.68
CA VAL A 57 20.18 3.13 1.12
C VAL A 57 20.30 1.98 0.12
N VAL A 58 20.29 2.26 -1.18
CA VAL A 58 20.46 1.24 -2.23
C VAL A 58 21.83 0.58 -2.13
N ARG A 59 22.92 1.36 -1.95
CA ARG A 59 24.28 0.80 -1.79
C ARG A 59 24.41 -0.01 -0.50
N ASN A 60 23.87 0.47 0.62
CA ASN A 60 23.93 -0.25 1.89
C ASN A 60 23.19 -1.58 1.81
N THR A 61 22.01 -1.60 1.17
CA THR A 61 21.25 -2.82 0.92
C THR A 61 22.02 -3.78 0.00
N ALA A 62 22.61 -3.26 -1.07
CA ALA A 62 23.46 -4.04 -1.98
C ALA A 62 24.64 -4.70 -1.25
N ALA A 63 25.38 -3.90 -0.44
CA ALA A 63 26.51 -4.41 0.32
C ALA A 63 26.10 -5.49 1.34
N TRP A 64 24.94 -5.33 1.99
CA TRP A 64 24.42 -6.35 2.89
C TRP A 64 24.07 -7.64 2.13
N ILE A 65 23.42 -7.54 0.95
CA ILE A 65 23.09 -8.70 0.13
C ILE A 65 24.37 -9.44 -0.32
N GLU A 66 25.38 -8.72 -0.78
CA GLU A 66 26.67 -9.30 -1.18
C GLU A 66 27.36 -10.03 0.01
N ALA A 67 27.29 -9.44 1.21
CA ALA A 67 27.84 -10.05 2.43
C ALA A 67 27.17 -11.37 2.81
N GLN A 68 25.93 -11.62 2.35
CA GLN A 68 25.21 -12.87 2.58
C GLN A 68 25.79 -14.06 1.79
N LYS A 69 26.59 -13.82 0.76
CA LYS A 69 27.25 -14.82 -0.07
C LYS A 69 26.31 -15.93 -0.59
N VAL A 70 25.11 -15.53 -1.02
CA VAL A 70 24.13 -16.46 -1.59
C VAL A 70 24.71 -17.09 -2.86
N SER A 71 24.84 -18.41 -2.87
CA SER A 71 25.48 -19.13 -4.00
C SER A 71 24.76 -18.87 -5.33
N GLY A 72 25.50 -18.38 -6.32
CA GLY A 72 25.01 -18.08 -7.66
C GLY A 72 24.23 -16.77 -7.79
N LEU A 73 24.10 -15.98 -6.72
CA LEU A 73 23.48 -14.66 -6.78
C LEU A 73 24.39 -13.69 -7.55
N VAL A 74 23.80 -12.98 -8.50
CA VAL A 74 24.39 -11.85 -9.22
C VAL A 74 23.57 -10.61 -8.85
N LEU A 75 24.24 -9.54 -8.43
CA LEU A 75 23.64 -8.29 -7.98
C LEU A 75 24.16 -7.11 -8.81
N GLU A 76 23.29 -6.17 -9.11
CA GLU A 76 23.60 -4.96 -9.84
C GLU A 76 22.73 -3.79 -9.36
N ILE A 77 23.34 -2.59 -9.24
CA ILE A 77 22.60 -1.34 -9.11
C ILE A 77 22.43 -0.76 -10.51
N VAL A 78 21.23 -0.92 -11.06
CA VAL A 78 20.90 -0.44 -12.41
C VAL A 78 20.54 1.04 -12.35
N ARG A 79 21.08 1.83 -13.28
CA ARG A 79 20.87 3.28 -13.32
C ARG A 79 20.50 3.74 -14.72
N LEU A 80 19.38 4.43 -14.83
CA LEU A 80 18.98 5.14 -16.04
C LEU A 80 19.17 6.65 -15.82
N PRO A 81 19.61 7.40 -16.85
CA PRO A 81 19.86 8.84 -16.72
C PRO A 81 18.62 9.60 -16.20
N GLY A 82 18.82 10.42 -15.16
CA GLY A 82 17.76 11.24 -14.56
C GLY A 82 16.70 10.48 -13.74
N ARG A 83 16.92 9.19 -13.45
CA ARG A 83 16.00 8.34 -12.68
C ARG A 83 16.63 7.85 -11.38
N THR A 84 15.78 7.48 -10.45
CA THR A 84 16.18 6.86 -9.20
C THR A 84 16.84 5.49 -9.44
N PRO A 85 17.80 5.06 -8.61
CA PRO A 85 18.47 3.77 -8.80
C PRO A 85 17.54 2.59 -8.50
N VAL A 86 17.74 1.48 -9.20
CA VAL A 86 17.07 0.20 -8.93
C VAL A 86 18.12 -0.84 -8.56
N LEU A 87 17.87 -1.59 -7.49
CA LEU A 87 18.65 -2.76 -7.12
C LEU A 87 18.06 -4.00 -7.79
N PHE A 88 18.85 -4.67 -8.61
CA PHE A 88 18.44 -5.86 -9.33
C PHE A 88 19.35 -7.04 -8.97
N PHE A 89 18.74 -8.17 -8.62
CA PHE A 89 19.51 -9.40 -8.38
C PHE A 89 18.90 -10.60 -9.08
N GLU A 90 19.73 -11.58 -9.36
CA GLU A 90 19.36 -12.83 -10.03
C GLU A 90 19.93 -14.02 -9.26
N VAL A 91 19.13 -15.06 -9.08
CA VAL A 91 19.56 -16.35 -8.54
C VAL A 91 19.09 -17.43 -9.50
N PRO A 92 20.02 -18.25 -10.06
CA PRO A 92 19.68 -19.28 -11.03
C PRO A 92 18.81 -20.37 -10.41
N ALA A 93 17.95 -20.97 -11.23
CA ALA A 93 17.14 -22.10 -10.82
C ALA A 93 18.01 -23.28 -10.34
N THR A 94 17.57 -23.93 -9.29
CA THR A 94 18.11 -25.23 -8.84
C THR A 94 17.14 -26.38 -9.14
N LYS A 95 15.87 -26.05 -9.44
CA LYS A 95 14.85 -27.00 -9.90
C LYS A 95 15.13 -27.37 -11.37
N VAL A 96 15.37 -28.65 -11.62
CA VAL A 96 15.68 -29.16 -12.97
C VAL A 96 14.48 -28.97 -13.90
N GLY A 97 14.74 -28.38 -15.07
CA GLY A 97 13.71 -28.12 -16.09
C GLY A 97 12.83 -26.88 -15.84
N SER A 98 13.06 -26.15 -14.77
CA SER A 98 12.33 -24.89 -14.53
C SER A 98 12.80 -23.80 -15.50
N THR A 99 11.88 -23.25 -16.31
CA THR A 99 12.11 -22.11 -17.20
C THR A 99 11.49 -20.82 -16.68
N GLN A 100 10.60 -20.93 -15.72
CA GLN A 100 9.84 -19.82 -15.16
C GLN A 100 10.61 -19.09 -14.06
N THR A 101 10.21 -17.85 -13.82
CA THR A 101 10.86 -16.95 -12.87
C THR A 101 9.89 -16.54 -11.78
N VAL A 102 10.39 -16.48 -10.55
CA VAL A 102 9.76 -15.76 -9.41
C VAL A 102 10.37 -14.36 -9.34
N LEU A 103 9.53 -13.35 -9.42
CA LEU A 103 9.93 -11.96 -9.23
C LEU A 103 9.66 -11.53 -7.78
N MET A 104 10.71 -11.12 -7.07
CA MET A 104 10.64 -10.50 -5.74
C MET A 104 10.67 -8.99 -5.90
N TYR A 105 9.64 -8.31 -5.43
CA TYR A 105 9.54 -6.86 -5.51
C TYR A 105 9.54 -6.23 -4.11
N GLY A 106 10.09 -5.01 -4.04
CA GLY A 106 10.06 -4.12 -2.90
C GLY A 106 10.61 -2.74 -3.25
N HIS A 107 10.61 -1.79 -2.30
CA HIS A 107 11.17 -0.46 -2.50
C HIS A 107 12.01 0.03 -1.31
N LEU A 108 12.80 1.09 -1.54
CA LEU A 108 13.73 1.63 -0.55
C LEU A 108 13.56 3.14 -0.32
N ASP A 109 12.69 3.81 -1.05
CA ASP A 109 12.29 5.19 -0.79
C ASP A 109 11.21 5.24 0.28
N LYS A 110 10.96 6.42 0.84
CA LYS A 110 10.14 6.61 2.04
C LYS A 110 9.21 7.80 1.92
N GLN A 111 8.09 7.71 2.63
CA GLN A 111 7.22 8.85 2.93
C GLN A 111 7.93 9.91 3.79
N PRO A 112 7.44 11.16 3.80
CA PRO A 112 7.99 12.22 4.64
C PRO A 112 7.75 11.99 6.13
N GLU A 113 8.33 12.87 6.93
CA GLU A 113 8.40 12.82 8.39
C GLU A 113 7.04 12.77 9.08
N PHE A 114 6.09 13.59 8.66
CA PHE A 114 4.84 13.91 9.35
C PHE A 114 5.03 14.39 10.81
N THR A 115 3.97 14.93 11.39
CA THR A 115 3.92 15.38 12.78
C THR A 115 3.12 14.41 13.66
N GLY A 116 3.24 14.52 14.98
CA GLY A 116 2.45 13.71 15.90
C GLY A 116 3.13 12.42 16.37
N TRP A 117 4.43 12.27 16.15
CA TRP A 117 5.21 11.20 16.75
C TRP A 117 5.16 11.25 18.28
N ARG A 118 5.07 10.11 18.94
CA ARG A 118 5.22 9.96 20.38
C ARG A 118 6.57 10.57 20.81
N ASN A 119 6.62 11.23 21.95
CA ASN A 119 7.78 12.02 22.39
C ASN A 119 9.12 11.24 22.43
N ASP A 120 9.07 9.92 22.56
CA ASP A 120 10.22 9.03 22.60
C ASP A 120 10.51 8.34 21.26
N LEU A 121 9.76 8.68 20.19
CA LEU A 121 9.86 8.15 18.84
C LEU A 121 10.12 9.28 17.83
N GLY A 122 10.58 8.89 16.65
CA GLY A 122 10.77 9.82 15.54
C GLY A 122 10.94 9.07 14.22
N PRO A 123 10.73 9.73 13.08
CA PRO A 123 10.77 9.08 11.77
C PRO A 123 12.14 8.46 11.48
N TRP A 124 13.20 9.14 11.85
CA TRP A 124 14.58 8.73 11.60
C TRP A 124 15.31 8.22 12.86
N THR A 125 14.55 7.95 13.93
CA THR A 125 15.08 7.45 15.21
C THR A 125 14.54 6.05 15.46
N PRO A 126 15.22 4.99 14.99
CA PRO A 126 14.74 3.63 15.17
C PRO A 126 14.70 3.26 16.65
N LYS A 127 13.60 2.68 17.09
CA LYS A 127 13.43 2.17 18.44
C LYS A 127 12.73 0.83 18.43
N ILE A 128 13.25 -0.14 19.16
CA ILE A 128 12.57 -1.39 19.43
C ILE A 128 11.82 -1.27 20.75
N ASP A 129 10.52 -1.56 20.72
CA ASP A 129 9.64 -1.55 21.90
C ASP A 129 8.58 -2.63 21.71
N ASP A 130 8.47 -3.57 22.64
CA ASP A 130 7.50 -4.68 22.64
C ASP A 130 7.45 -5.46 21.30
N GLY A 131 8.61 -5.89 20.79
CA GLY A 131 8.72 -6.63 19.54
C GLY A 131 8.39 -5.84 18.26
N LYS A 132 8.29 -4.53 18.36
CA LYS A 132 8.03 -3.61 17.26
C LYS A 132 9.26 -2.73 17.01
N LEU A 133 9.67 -2.63 15.76
CA LEU A 133 10.69 -1.68 15.32
C LEU A 133 9.98 -0.43 14.81
N TYR A 134 10.03 0.65 15.59
CA TYR A 134 9.49 1.95 15.23
C TYR A 134 10.46 2.74 14.36
N GLY A 135 9.90 3.46 13.39
CA GLY A 135 10.60 4.36 12.49
C GLY A 135 10.03 4.32 11.08
N ARG A 136 10.24 5.38 10.31
CA ARG A 136 9.73 5.53 8.95
C ARG A 136 10.43 4.60 7.97
N GLY A 137 9.65 3.87 7.15
CA GLY A 137 10.15 3.05 6.04
C GLY A 137 10.62 1.66 6.47
N GLY A 138 10.59 1.33 7.78
CA GLY A 138 10.99 -0.01 8.24
C GLY A 138 9.98 -1.08 7.85
N ALA A 139 8.68 -0.75 7.92
CA ALA A 139 7.57 -1.60 7.53
C ALA A 139 7.09 -1.35 6.10
N ASP A 140 7.31 -0.16 5.59
CA ASP A 140 6.89 0.34 4.29
C ASP A 140 8.10 0.92 3.53
N ASP A 141 8.85 0.15 2.75
CA ASP A 141 8.90 -1.32 2.51
C ASP A 141 10.34 -1.84 2.68
N GLY A 142 11.19 -1.08 3.44
CA GLY A 142 12.63 -1.34 3.57
C GLY A 142 13.01 -2.78 3.96
N TYR A 143 12.10 -3.53 4.60
CA TYR A 143 12.35 -4.90 5.01
C TYR A 143 12.30 -5.91 3.84
N ALA A 144 11.61 -5.59 2.73
CA ALA A 144 11.30 -6.55 1.66
C ALA A 144 12.55 -7.15 1.02
N ALA A 145 13.55 -6.33 0.70
CA ALA A 145 14.80 -6.80 0.12
C ALA A 145 15.52 -7.82 1.02
N TYR A 146 15.56 -7.54 2.32
CA TYR A 146 16.19 -8.42 3.31
C TYR A 146 15.39 -9.71 3.51
N ALA A 147 14.06 -9.63 3.57
CA ALA A 147 13.16 -10.78 3.67
C ALA A 147 13.28 -11.69 2.44
N ALA A 148 13.38 -11.11 1.23
CA ALA A 148 13.60 -11.86 -0.01
C ALA A 148 14.89 -12.69 0.05
N ILE A 149 16.00 -12.07 0.45
CA ILE A 149 17.30 -12.78 0.56
C ILE A 149 17.26 -13.84 1.65
N ALA A 150 16.64 -13.57 2.80
CA ALA A 150 16.48 -14.55 3.88
C ALA A 150 15.67 -15.78 3.43
N ALA A 151 14.59 -15.58 2.67
CA ALA A 151 13.82 -16.66 2.10
C ALA A 151 14.66 -17.53 1.14
N ILE A 152 15.43 -16.89 0.25
CA ILE A 152 16.32 -17.58 -0.69
C ILE A 152 17.42 -18.36 0.04
N GLN A 153 18.07 -17.78 1.04
CA GLN A 153 19.07 -18.46 1.86
C GLN A 153 18.51 -19.71 2.53
N THR A 154 17.29 -19.64 3.04
CA THR A 154 16.61 -20.75 3.69
C THR A 154 16.41 -21.92 2.72
N LEU A 155 15.96 -21.65 1.49
CA LEU A 155 15.85 -22.67 0.43
C LEU A 155 17.21 -23.33 0.13
N LYS A 156 18.24 -22.50 -0.03
CA LYS A 156 19.61 -22.97 -0.33
C LYS A 156 20.18 -23.81 0.79
N THR A 157 20.07 -23.37 2.04
CA THR A 157 20.63 -24.09 3.21
C THR A 157 19.96 -25.44 3.42
N GLN A 158 18.68 -25.56 3.11
CA GLN A 158 17.94 -26.83 3.21
C GLN A 158 18.02 -27.67 1.91
N ASN A 159 18.76 -27.20 0.89
CA ASN A 159 18.86 -27.84 -0.43
C ASN A 159 17.49 -28.08 -1.08
N VAL A 160 16.55 -27.16 -0.90
CA VAL A 160 15.23 -27.18 -1.54
C VAL A 160 15.33 -26.67 -2.95
N PRO A 161 14.93 -27.44 -3.97
CA PRO A 161 14.93 -26.97 -5.36
C PRO A 161 13.96 -25.78 -5.52
N HIS A 162 14.41 -24.75 -6.24
CA HIS A 162 13.62 -23.55 -6.50
C HIS A 162 13.73 -23.11 -7.98
N PRO A 163 12.74 -22.40 -8.51
CA PRO A 163 12.84 -21.80 -9.86
C PRO A 163 13.91 -20.70 -9.87
N ARG A 164 14.14 -20.10 -11.03
CA ARG A 164 14.91 -18.86 -11.11
C ARG A 164 14.22 -17.77 -10.31
N ILE A 165 14.98 -17.01 -9.51
CA ILE A 165 14.45 -15.91 -8.71
C ILE A 165 15.14 -14.63 -9.16
N VAL A 166 14.38 -13.57 -9.39
CA VAL A 166 14.89 -12.22 -9.64
C VAL A 166 14.33 -11.26 -8.61
N GLY A 167 15.13 -10.29 -8.20
CA GLY A 167 14.69 -9.19 -7.34
C GLY A 167 14.73 -7.88 -8.11
N LEU A 168 13.70 -7.10 -7.95
CA LEU A 168 13.54 -5.75 -8.50
C LEU A 168 13.13 -4.83 -7.36
N ILE A 169 14.09 -4.07 -6.82
CA ILE A 169 13.89 -3.19 -5.67
C ILE A 169 14.07 -1.76 -6.14
N GLU A 170 12.97 -1.02 -6.20
CA GLU A 170 12.96 0.37 -6.68
C GLU A 170 13.22 1.41 -5.59
N SER A 171 13.29 2.68 -5.97
CA SER A 171 13.49 3.82 -5.07
C SER A 171 12.62 5.02 -5.46
N CYS A 172 11.38 4.76 -5.95
CA CYS A 172 10.43 5.76 -6.41
C CYS A 172 8.96 5.34 -6.20
N GLU A 173 8.70 4.30 -5.38
CA GLU A 173 7.34 3.76 -5.17
C GLU A 173 6.42 4.81 -4.57
N GLU A 174 6.86 5.48 -3.53
CA GLU A 174 6.11 6.47 -2.77
C GLU A 174 5.80 7.77 -3.55
N SER A 175 6.40 7.89 -4.73
CA SER A 175 6.06 8.90 -5.75
C SER A 175 5.17 8.34 -6.87
N GLY A 176 4.72 7.08 -6.76
CA GLY A 176 3.86 6.40 -7.74
C GLY A 176 4.62 5.61 -8.80
N SER A 177 5.82 5.14 -8.52
CA SER A 177 6.64 4.24 -9.39
C SER A 177 6.83 4.72 -10.82
N TYR A 178 6.85 6.05 -11.05
CA TYR A 178 6.95 6.59 -12.42
C TYR A 178 8.28 6.24 -13.12
N ASP A 179 9.32 5.88 -12.34
CA ASP A 179 10.61 5.44 -12.88
C ASP A 179 10.66 3.94 -13.20
N LEU A 180 9.74 3.13 -12.66
CA LEU A 180 9.81 1.67 -12.72
C LEU A 180 9.60 1.11 -14.13
N LEU A 181 8.63 1.62 -14.90
CA LEU A 181 8.34 1.11 -16.25
C LEU A 181 9.56 1.11 -17.18
N PRO A 182 10.35 2.19 -17.28
CA PRO A 182 11.60 2.18 -18.05
C PRO A 182 12.61 1.11 -17.60
N TYR A 183 12.67 0.80 -16.31
CA TYR A 183 13.54 -0.28 -15.82
C TYR A 183 12.99 -1.66 -16.18
N ILE A 184 11.69 -1.87 -16.10
CA ILE A 184 11.05 -3.12 -16.56
C ILE A 184 11.36 -3.35 -18.06
N ASP A 185 11.27 -2.30 -18.88
CA ASP A 185 11.55 -2.39 -20.32
C ASP A 185 13.01 -2.79 -20.60
N VAL A 186 13.96 -2.13 -19.93
CA VAL A 186 15.40 -2.43 -20.09
C VAL A 186 15.75 -3.82 -19.55
N LEU A 187 15.13 -4.23 -18.45
CA LEU A 187 15.38 -5.52 -17.79
C LEU A 187 14.51 -6.66 -18.33
N LYS A 188 13.62 -6.41 -19.28
CA LYS A 188 12.61 -7.36 -19.76
C LYS A 188 13.17 -8.75 -20.06
N THR A 189 14.28 -8.81 -20.80
CA THR A 189 14.94 -10.09 -21.13
C THR A 189 15.48 -10.79 -19.88
N ARG A 190 15.97 -10.02 -18.91
CA ARG A 190 16.53 -10.52 -17.67
C ARG A 190 15.45 -10.90 -16.65
N LEU A 191 14.26 -10.30 -16.71
CA LEU A 191 13.10 -10.71 -15.92
C LEU A 191 12.63 -12.12 -16.35
N GLY A 192 12.70 -12.43 -17.64
CA GLY A 192 12.31 -13.74 -18.17
C GLY A 192 10.80 -13.98 -18.13
N GLU A 193 10.39 -15.24 -18.08
CA GLU A 193 8.98 -15.65 -17.97
C GLU A 193 8.55 -15.64 -16.50
N VAL A 194 8.04 -14.49 -16.04
CA VAL A 194 7.57 -14.34 -14.65
C VAL A 194 6.26 -15.08 -14.46
N ALA A 195 6.24 -16.06 -13.58
CA ALA A 195 5.05 -16.86 -13.25
C ALA A 195 4.54 -16.69 -11.82
N LEU A 196 5.35 -16.07 -10.95
CA LEU A 196 4.95 -15.65 -9.60
C LEU A 196 5.61 -14.29 -9.31
N VAL A 197 4.82 -13.33 -8.90
CA VAL A 197 5.29 -12.06 -8.31
C VAL A 197 5.08 -12.14 -6.81
N VAL A 198 6.13 -11.90 -6.03
CA VAL A 198 6.07 -11.73 -4.58
C VAL A 198 6.30 -10.26 -4.29
N CYS A 199 5.25 -9.56 -3.89
CA CYS A 199 5.27 -8.16 -3.46
C CYS A 199 5.02 -8.12 -1.96
N LEU A 200 5.97 -7.58 -1.19
CA LEU A 200 5.90 -7.53 0.27
C LEU A 200 5.39 -6.19 0.81
N ASP A 201 5.03 -5.28 -0.10
CA ASP A 201 4.54 -3.94 0.17
C ASP A 201 3.01 -3.91 0.31
N SER A 202 2.48 -4.58 1.33
CA SER A 202 1.04 -4.58 1.59
C SER A 202 0.71 -4.81 3.06
N GLY A 203 -0.60 -4.93 3.35
CA GLY A 203 -1.13 -5.00 4.69
C GLY A 203 -1.50 -6.41 5.16
N ALA A 204 -1.70 -6.52 6.48
CA ALA A 204 -2.23 -7.69 7.15
C ALA A 204 -3.52 -7.34 7.92
N GLY A 205 -4.47 -8.27 7.94
CA GLY A 205 -5.71 -8.10 8.71
C GLY A 205 -5.47 -8.17 10.21
N ASN A 206 -4.62 -9.10 10.62
CA ASN A 206 -4.10 -9.29 11.98
C ASN A 206 -2.68 -9.85 11.91
N TYR A 207 -2.06 -10.18 13.06
CA TYR A 207 -0.72 -10.78 13.14
C TYR A 207 -0.73 -12.30 13.40
N ASP A 208 -1.90 -12.95 13.28
CA ASP A 208 -2.11 -14.34 13.68
C ASP A 208 -2.12 -15.32 12.50
N GLN A 209 -2.15 -14.83 11.26
CA GLN A 209 -2.13 -15.65 10.04
C GLN A 209 -1.47 -14.93 8.87
N LEU A 210 -1.14 -15.67 7.81
CA LEU A 210 -0.72 -15.08 6.55
C LEU A 210 -1.91 -14.38 5.88
N TRP A 211 -1.69 -13.18 5.35
CA TRP A 211 -2.70 -12.42 4.61
C TRP A 211 -2.27 -12.17 3.18
N LEU A 212 -3.14 -12.54 2.24
CA LEU A 212 -2.97 -12.21 0.83
C LEU A 212 -3.88 -11.02 0.48
N THR A 213 -3.28 -9.96 -0.07
CA THR A 213 -4.04 -8.85 -0.64
C THR A 213 -4.56 -9.28 -2.01
N ASN A 214 -5.88 -9.26 -2.17
CA ASN A 214 -6.55 -9.73 -3.38
C ASN A 214 -7.17 -8.62 -4.22
N SER A 215 -7.23 -7.39 -3.70
CA SER A 215 -7.71 -6.22 -4.42
C SER A 215 -7.24 -4.91 -3.79
N LEU A 216 -7.13 -3.87 -4.62
CA LEU A 216 -6.76 -2.52 -4.23
C LEU A 216 -7.76 -1.55 -4.86
N ARG A 217 -8.25 -0.58 -4.08
CA ARG A 217 -9.11 0.47 -4.65
C ARG A 217 -8.32 1.42 -5.54
N GLY A 218 -8.97 1.95 -6.56
CA GLY A 218 -8.50 3.06 -7.35
C GLY A 218 -8.68 4.41 -6.64
N MET A 219 -8.22 5.47 -7.28
CA MET A 219 -8.31 6.85 -6.80
C MET A 219 -8.64 7.80 -7.94
N ALA A 220 -9.45 8.82 -7.65
CA ALA A 220 -9.61 10.03 -8.47
C ALA A 220 -9.58 11.24 -7.55
N SER A 221 -8.81 12.27 -7.87
CA SER A 221 -8.69 13.46 -7.04
C SER A 221 -8.56 14.75 -7.87
N GLY A 222 -8.83 15.88 -7.23
CA GLY A 222 -8.69 17.21 -7.80
C GLY A 222 -9.10 18.29 -6.81
N VAL A 223 -8.99 19.54 -7.19
CA VAL A 223 -9.45 20.70 -6.42
C VAL A 223 -10.72 21.25 -7.04
N LEU A 224 -11.82 21.12 -6.33
CA LEU A 224 -13.11 21.74 -6.67
C LEU A 224 -13.14 23.14 -6.10
N LYS A 225 -13.33 24.15 -6.96
CA LYS A 225 -13.43 25.56 -6.58
C LYS A 225 -14.74 26.15 -7.09
N VAL A 226 -15.47 26.83 -6.22
CA VAL A 226 -16.71 27.58 -6.51
C VAL A 226 -16.48 29.05 -6.24
N GLU A 227 -16.56 29.88 -7.28
CA GLU A 227 -16.38 31.33 -7.20
C GLU A 227 -17.69 32.04 -7.53
N ILE A 228 -18.07 33.02 -6.71
CA ILE A 228 -19.30 33.83 -6.89
C ILE A 228 -19.04 35.30 -6.85
N LEU A 229 -17.96 35.76 -6.25
CA LEU A 229 -17.56 37.17 -6.16
C LEU A 229 -16.07 37.28 -6.50
N THR A 230 -15.63 38.48 -6.87
CA THR A 230 -14.23 38.80 -7.12
C THR A 230 -13.48 39.19 -5.85
N GLU A 231 -14.20 39.63 -4.80
CA GLU A 231 -13.66 39.98 -3.49
C GLU A 231 -14.67 39.70 -2.36
N GLY A 232 -14.22 39.68 -1.13
CA GLY A 232 -15.08 39.52 0.03
C GLY A 232 -15.90 40.80 0.30
N VAL A 233 -17.16 40.64 0.69
CA VAL A 233 -18.06 41.73 1.01
C VAL A 233 -18.68 41.58 2.38
N HIS A 234 -19.17 42.70 2.96
CA HIS A 234 -19.80 42.68 4.27
C HIS A 234 -21.04 41.78 4.26
N SER A 235 -21.05 40.76 5.14
CA SER A 235 -22.12 39.75 5.15
C SER A 235 -23.48 40.28 5.51
N GLY A 236 -23.56 41.32 6.38
CA GLY A 236 -24.80 41.95 6.76
C GLY A 236 -25.50 42.69 5.61
N ASP A 237 -24.73 43.16 4.63
CA ASP A 237 -25.26 43.85 3.45
C ASP A 237 -25.59 42.85 2.31
N ALA A 238 -24.75 41.87 2.10
CA ALA A 238 -24.83 40.94 0.97
C ALA A 238 -25.64 39.64 1.22
N SER A 239 -25.78 39.23 2.47
CA SER A 239 -26.48 37.97 2.79
C SER A 239 -27.97 38.05 2.40
N GLY A 240 -28.44 36.97 1.76
CA GLY A 240 -29.81 36.90 1.21
C GLY A 240 -29.91 37.37 -0.25
N LEU A 241 -28.99 38.24 -0.70
CA LEU A 241 -28.90 38.67 -2.11
C LEU A 241 -27.82 37.89 -2.86
N VAL A 242 -26.59 37.86 -2.31
CA VAL A 242 -25.49 37.11 -2.89
C VAL A 242 -25.53 35.67 -2.39
N PRO A 243 -25.57 34.65 -3.28
CA PRO A 243 -25.52 33.25 -2.83
C PRO A 243 -24.14 32.93 -2.24
N SER A 244 -24.14 32.22 -1.12
CA SER A 244 -22.89 31.79 -0.50
C SER A 244 -22.15 30.74 -1.36
N SER A 245 -20.84 30.94 -1.62
CA SER A 245 -20.00 29.97 -2.33
C SER A 245 -19.99 28.61 -1.63
N PHE A 246 -20.04 28.58 -0.29
CA PHE A 246 -20.14 27.35 0.47
C PHE A 246 -21.49 26.64 0.28
N ARG A 247 -22.60 27.36 0.19
CA ARG A 247 -23.90 26.73 -0.10
C ARG A 247 -23.92 26.13 -1.51
N ILE A 248 -23.34 26.84 -2.50
CA ILE A 248 -23.22 26.32 -3.87
C ILE A 248 -22.32 25.07 -3.87
N MET A 249 -21.19 25.10 -3.16
CA MET A 249 -20.30 23.94 -2.98
C MET A 249 -21.08 22.71 -2.48
N ARG A 250 -21.93 22.88 -1.47
CA ARG A 250 -22.79 21.78 -0.96
C ARG A 250 -23.75 21.27 -2.04
N GLN A 251 -24.40 22.15 -2.78
CA GLN A 251 -25.32 21.77 -3.87
C GLN A 251 -24.61 21.03 -5.00
N VAL A 252 -23.35 21.35 -5.29
CA VAL A 252 -22.53 20.64 -6.27
C VAL A 252 -22.11 19.26 -5.75
N LEU A 253 -21.71 19.17 -4.48
CA LEU A 253 -21.36 17.90 -3.85
C LEU A 253 -22.57 16.97 -3.69
N ASP A 254 -23.79 17.50 -3.45
CA ASP A 254 -25.02 16.70 -3.36
C ASP A 254 -25.38 15.99 -4.69
N ARG A 255 -24.75 16.35 -5.82
CA ARG A 255 -24.86 15.61 -7.09
C ARG A 255 -23.99 14.35 -7.09
N LEU A 256 -22.93 14.34 -6.30
CA LEU A 256 -21.94 13.29 -6.22
C LEU A 256 -22.24 12.30 -5.11
N GLU A 257 -22.66 12.80 -3.93
CA GLU A 257 -22.80 12.01 -2.73
C GLU A 257 -24.15 12.28 -2.04
N ASP A 258 -24.81 11.24 -1.58
CA ASP A 258 -25.89 11.36 -0.61
C ASP A 258 -25.30 11.68 0.76
N SER A 259 -25.45 12.90 1.21
CA SER A 259 -24.88 13.38 2.47
C SER A 259 -25.39 12.68 3.73
N ALA A 260 -26.52 11.96 3.68
CA ALA A 260 -27.07 11.22 4.81
C ALA A 260 -26.41 9.83 4.96
N THR A 261 -26.01 9.21 3.85
CA THR A 261 -25.50 7.83 3.83
C THR A 261 -24.02 7.74 3.45
N GLY A 262 -23.46 8.78 2.83
CA GLY A 262 -22.11 8.77 2.24
C GLY A 262 -22.00 7.95 0.96
N ARG A 263 -23.14 7.52 0.37
CA ARG A 263 -23.14 6.76 -0.87
C ARG A 263 -22.90 7.69 -2.07
N LEU A 264 -21.94 7.33 -2.93
CA LEU A 264 -21.77 8.02 -4.20
C LEU A 264 -22.93 7.67 -5.16
N LEU A 265 -23.47 8.71 -5.83
CA LEU A 265 -24.68 8.59 -6.64
C LEU A 265 -24.43 8.10 -8.08
N PRO A 266 -23.32 8.50 -8.78
CA PRO A 266 -23.11 8.05 -10.15
C PRO A 266 -22.92 6.55 -10.24
N ALA A 267 -23.73 5.88 -11.06
CA ALA A 267 -23.69 4.42 -11.21
C ALA A 267 -22.34 3.91 -11.78
N SER A 268 -21.70 4.70 -12.63
CA SER A 268 -20.40 4.43 -13.25
C SER A 268 -19.24 4.32 -12.23
N PHE A 269 -19.39 4.89 -11.02
CA PHE A 269 -18.39 4.79 -9.96
C PHE A 269 -18.53 3.50 -9.13
N HIS A 270 -19.50 2.67 -9.44
CA HIS A 270 -19.75 1.39 -8.79
C HIS A 270 -19.40 0.22 -9.70
N CYS A 271 -19.10 -0.92 -9.12
CA CYS A 271 -19.04 -2.20 -9.82
C CYS A 271 -19.64 -3.30 -8.95
N GLU A 272 -19.98 -4.42 -9.56
CA GLU A 272 -20.33 -5.62 -8.82
C GLU A 272 -19.09 -6.22 -8.17
N VAL A 273 -19.24 -6.70 -6.94
CA VAL A 273 -18.17 -7.43 -6.24
C VAL A 273 -18.16 -8.85 -6.79
N PRO A 274 -17.04 -9.35 -7.36
CA PRO A 274 -16.95 -10.73 -7.83
C PRO A 274 -17.32 -11.73 -6.72
N ALA A 275 -17.96 -12.84 -7.11
CA ALA A 275 -18.54 -13.80 -6.15
C ALA A 275 -17.48 -14.44 -5.24
N ASP A 276 -16.29 -14.71 -5.77
CA ASP A 276 -15.13 -15.22 -5.02
C ASP A 276 -14.62 -14.18 -4.03
N ARG A 277 -14.53 -12.89 -4.42
CA ARG A 277 -14.13 -11.77 -3.56
C ARG A 277 -15.14 -11.53 -2.44
N LEU A 278 -16.43 -11.66 -2.75
CA LEU A 278 -17.48 -11.58 -1.73
C LEU A 278 -17.37 -12.75 -0.72
N SER A 279 -17.08 -13.96 -1.20
CA SER A 279 -16.84 -15.12 -0.33
C SER A 279 -15.63 -14.91 0.57
N GLN A 280 -14.53 -14.43 0.02
CA GLN A 280 -13.31 -14.07 0.78
C GLN A 280 -13.58 -12.96 1.79
N ALA A 281 -14.34 -11.92 1.42
CA ALA A 281 -14.71 -10.84 2.33
C ALA A 281 -15.58 -11.34 3.51
N LYS A 282 -16.50 -12.29 3.27
CA LYS A 282 -17.30 -12.93 4.35
C LYS A 282 -16.41 -13.69 5.33
N ALA A 283 -15.46 -14.48 4.82
CA ALA A 283 -14.51 -15.20 5.66
C ALA A 283 -13.63 -14.23 6.48
N THR A 284 -13.13 -13.19 5.85
CA THR A 284 -12.32 -12.16 6.50
C THR A 284 -13.11 -11.37 7.56
N ALA A 285 -14.37 -11.04 7.27
CA ALA A 285 -15.25 -10.38 8.25
C ALA A 285 -15.50 -11.28 9.47
N ALA A 286 -15.64 -12.58 9.28
CA ALA A 286 -15.79 -13.54 10.39
C ALA A 286 -14.51 -13.65 11.24
N ILE A 287 -13.32 -13.53 10.64
CA ILE A 287 -12.02 -13.57 11.35
C ILE A 287 -11.79 -12.27 12.13
N LEU A 288 -11.99 -11.12 11.50
CA LEU A 288 -11.62 -9.82 12.07
C LEU A 288 -12.71 -9.22 12.97
N GLY A 289 -13.98 -9.61 12.76
CA GLY A 289 -15.10 -9.12 13.55
C GLY A 289 -15.17 -7.60 13.62
N ASP A 290 -15.36 -7.08 14.81
CA ASP A 290 -15.50 -5.65 15.08
C ASP A 290 -14.17 -4.87 15.08
N GLU A 291 -13.01 -5.55 15.05
CA GLU A 291 -11.69 -4.92 14.87
C GLU A 291 -11.59 -4.17 13.52
N ILE A 292 -12.41 -4.52 12.52
CA ILE A 292 -12.47 -3.81 11.24
C ILE A 292 -12.71 -2.32 11.42
N TYR A 293 -13.54 -1.92 12.39
CA TYR A 293 -13.87 -0.52 12.67
C TYR A 293 -13.37 -0.02 14.03
N LYS A 294 -13.24 -0.88 15.05
CA LYS A 294 -12.75 -0.48 16.38
C LYS A 294 -11.30 -0.02 16.41
N ARG A 295 -10.49 -0.46 15.44
CA ARG A 295 -9.06 -0.10 15.34
C ARG A 295 -8.79 1.39 15.09
N PHE A 296 -9.79 2.15 14.65
CA PHE A 296 -9.64 3.59 14.38
C PHE A 296 -9.72 4.41 15.67
N PRO A 297 -9.00 5.55 15.75
CA PRO A 297 -8.97 6.40 16.94
C PRO A 297 -10.23 7.29 17.00
N TRP A 298 -11.36 6.68 17.32
CA TRP A 298 -12.64 7.37 17.41
C TRP A 298 -12.60 8.51 18.42
N ALA A 299 -13.16 9.67 18.06
CA ALA A 299 -13.38 10.77 18.99
C ALA A 299 -14.30 10.30 20.12
N HIS A 300 -13.98 10.72 21.34
CA HIS A 300 -14.76 10.38 22.52
C HIS A 300 -15.00 11.61 23.40
N TYR A 301 -16.06 11.56 24.19
CA TYR A 301 -16.46 12.63 25.11
C TYR A 301 -17.17 12.04 26.33
N ASP A 302 -17.05 12.73 27.46
CA ASP A 302 -17.74 12.31 28.69
C ASP A 302 -19.22 12.71 28.61
N CYS A 303 -20.10 11.76 28.89
CA CYS A 303 -21.54 11.94 28.88
C CYS A 303 -22.10 11.45 30.20
N GLY A 304 -22.19 12.35 31.19
CA GLY A 304 -22.84 12.06 32.50
C GLY A 304 -22.20 10.91 33.30
N GLY A 305 -20.85 10.73 33.18
CA GLY A 305 -20.11 9.67 33.88
C GLY A 305 -19.86 8.41 33.05
N ALA A 306 -20.33 8.40 31.81
CA ALA A 306 -19.96 7.38 30.81
C ALA A 306 -19.19 8.02 29.65
N THR A 307 -18.22 7.28 29.05
CA THR A 307 -17.53 7.72 27.83
C THR A 307 -18.34 7.31 26.60
N ALA A 308 -18.76 8.29 25.80
CA ALA A 308 -19.38 8.07 24.51
C ALA A 308 -18.35 8.23 23.37
N PHE A 309 -18.48 7.42 22.33
CA PHE A 309 -17.63 7.46 21.14
C PHE A 309 -18.44 7.85 19.91
N ALA A 310 -17.76 8.51 18.93
CA ALA A 310 -18.30 8.62 17.59
C ALA A 310 -18.50 7.21 16.99
N LEU A 311 -19.52 7.07 16.15
CA LEU A 311 -19.91 5.76 15.61
C LEU A 311 -19.39 5.61 14.17
N PRO A 312 -19.06 4.37 13.74
CA PRO A 312 -18.80 4.06 12.34
C PRO A 312 -20.07 4.17 11.49
N THR A 313 -19.92 4.25 10.18
CA THR A 313 -21.07 4.25 9.23
C THR A 313 -21.90 2.97 9.30
N THR A 314 -21.30 1.86 9.75
CA THR A 314 -21.96 0.58 10.01
C THR A 314 -21.20 -0.22 11.05
N THR A 315 -21.91 -1.04 11.82
CA THR A 315 -21.34 -2.04 12.75
C THR A 315 -21.39 -3.46 12.21
N ASP A 316 -21.94 -3.66 11.00
CA ASP A 316 -21.84 -4.95 10.30
C ASP A 316 -20.41 -5.13 9.76
N PRO A 317 -19.64 -6.15 10.20
CA PRO A 317 -18.27 -6.32 9.80
C PRO A 317 -18.08 -6.55 8.29
N LEU A 318 -18.99 -7.28 7.64
CA LEU A 318 -18.93 -7.50 6.20
C LEU A 318 -19.17 -6.20 5.44
N GLN A 319 -20.22 -5.47 5.80
CA GLN A 319 -20.53 -4.20 5.15
C GLN A 319 -19.41 -3.17 5.39
N ALA A 320 -18.85 -3.10 6.59
CA ALA A 320 -17.71 -2.22 6.91
C ALA A 320 -16.48 -2.56 6.07
N LEU A 321 -16.21 -3.86 5.87
CA LEU A 321 -15.11 -4.31 5.02
C LEU A 321 -15.37 -3.95 3.54
N LEU A 322 -16.57 -4.19 3.01
CA LEU A 322 -16.93 -3.84 1.64
C LEU A 322 -16.90 -2.34 1.40
N ASN A 323 -17.41 -1.52 2.33
CA ASN A 323 -17.33 -0.05 2.25
C ASN A 323 -15.89 0.43 2.08
N ARG A 324 -14.95 -0.24 2.75
CA ARG A 324 -13.54 0.13 2.73
C ARG A 324 -12.78 -0.39 1.51
N THR A 325 -13.21 -1.48 0.89
CA THR A 325 -12.41 -2.21 -0.10
C THR A 325 -13.04 -2.30 -1.49
N TRP A 326 -14.38 -2.23 -1.59
CA TRP A 326 -15.11 -2.44 -2.85
C TRP A 326 -16.10 -1.36 -3.21
N LEU A 327 -16.48 -0.48 -2.27
CA LEU A 327 -17.40 0.61 -2.56
C LEU A 327 -16.66 1.94 -2.76
N PRO A 328 -17.17 2.82 -3.65
CA PRO A 328 -16.60 4.14 -3.83
C PRO A 328 -16.90 5.02 -2.62
N THR A 329 -15.96 5.90 -2.27
CA THR A 329 -16.12 6.86 -1.16
C THR A 329 -15.51 8.19 -1.50
N LEU A 330 -16.07 9.27 -0.95
CA LEU A 330 -15.55 10.63 -1.03
C LEU A 330 -14.88 11.02 0.30
N SER A 331 -13.73 11.68 0.19
CA SER A 331 -13.10 12.40 1.29
C SER A 331 -12.74 13.82 0.86
N VAL A 332 -13.00 14.80 1.71
CA VAL A 332 -12.47 16.15 1.58
C VAL A 332 -11.18 16.22 2.37
N THR A 333 -10.05 16.36 1.68
CA THR A 333 -8.70 16.28 2.30
C THR A 333 -8.05 17.66 2.46
N GLY A 334 -8.65 18.72 1.97
CA GLY A 334 -8.18 20.10 2.13
C GLY A 334 -9.28 21.10 1.85
N ALA A 335 -9.18 22.29 2.44
CA ALA A 335 -10.11 23.38 2.24
C ALA A 335 -9.38 24.72 2.11
N ASP A 336 -9.89 25.61 1.24
CA ASP A 336 -9.40 26.96 1.07
C ASP A 336 -10.59 27.93 0.83
N GLY A 337 -10.33 29.22 0.91
CA GLY A 337 -11.35 30.28 0.81
C GLY A 337 -11.88 30.74 2.17
N PHE A 338 -11.44 30.14 3.27
CA PHE A 338 -11.79 30.50 4.64
C PHE A 338 -10.53 30.96 5.41
N PRO A 339 -10.60 32.07 6.17
CA PRO A 339 -9.52 32.44 7.07
C PRO A 339 -9.48 31.52 8.27
N GLU A 340 -8.35 31.50 9.00
CA GLU A 340 -8.30 30.93 10.34
C GLU A 340 -9.39 31.57 11.24
N MET A 341 -9.94 30.80 12.16
CA MET A 341 -11.04 31.26 13.04
C MET A 341 -10.73 32.56 13.77
N LYS A 342 -9.49 32.77 14.22
CA LYS A 342 -9.06 34.01 14.88
C LYS A 342 -9.11 35.26 13.98
N ASN A 343 -9.11 35.07 12.65
CA ASN A 343 -9.14 36.12 11.64
C ASN A 343 -10.51 36.18 10.92
N ALA A 344 -11.48 35.36 11.35
CA ALA A 344 -12.80 35.29 10.73
C ALA A 344 -13.66 36.47 11.18
N GLY A 345 -14.05 37.35 10.23
CA GLY A 345 -14.96 38.45 10.41
C GLY A 345 -16.27 38.23 9.66
N ASN A 346 -17.19 39.22 9.74
CA ASN A 346 -18.50 39.19 9.08
C ASN A 346 -18.38 39.47 7.56
N VAL A 347 -17.66 38.60 6.85
CA VAL A 347 -17.40 38.70 5.42
C VAL A 347 -18.01 37.52 4.68
N LEU A 348 -18.81 37.79 3.64
CA LEU A 348 -19.22 36.80 2.67
C LEU A 348 -18.06 36.50 1.74
N ARG A 349 -17.69 35.23 1.65
CA ARG A 349 -16.46 34.78 0.97
C ARG A 349 -16.64 34.80 -0.56
N PRO A 350 -15.63 35.22 -1.33
CA PRO A 350 -15.70 35.25 -2.79
C PRO A 350 -15.71 33.86 -3.41
N TYR A 351 -15.03 32.89 -2.78
CA TYR A 351 -14.98 31.51 -3.22
C TYR A 351 -14.88 30.53 -2.05
N THR A 352 -15.12 29.26 -2.36
CA THR A 352 -14.84 28.09 -1.52
C THR A 352 -14.13 27.05 -2.39
N ALA A 353 -13.05 26.47 -1.91
CA ALA A 353 -12.35 25.39 -2.61
C ALA A 353 -12.11 24.20 -1.67
N PHE A 354 -12.30 22.97 -2.21
CA PHE A 354 -12.05 21.72 -1.51
C PHE A 354 -11.16 20.81 -2.37
N LYS A 355 -10.16 20.19 -1.72
CA LYS A 355 -9.43 19.08 -2.33
C LYS A 355 -10.23 17.79 -2.10
N LEU A 356 -10.72 17.23 -3.20
CA LEU A 356 -11.50 16.01 -3.20
C LEU A 356 -10.59 14.80 -3.45
N SER A 357 -10.82 13.73 -2.72
CA SER A 357 -10.18 12.43 -2.93
C SER A 357 -11.26 11.35 -2.91
N LEU A 358 -11.53 10.78 -4.08
CA LEU A 358 -12.42 9.64 -4.21
C LEU A 358 -11.61 8.36 -4.18
N ARG A 359 -12.09 7.37 -3.46
CA ARG A 359 -11.65 6.00 -3.64
C ARG A 359 -12.64 5.30 -4.55
N LEU A 360 -12.13 4.60 -5.57
CA LEU A 360 -12.92 3.90 -6.58
C LEU A 360 -12.81 2.39 -6.39
N PRO A 361 -13.85 1.62 -6.70
CA PRO A 361 -13.76 0.16 -6.69
C PRO A 361 -12.63 -0.36 -7.58
N PRO A 362 -12.09 -1.55 -7.29
CA PRO A 362 -10.94 -2.12 -8.01
C PRO A 362 -11.12 -2.23 -9.53
N LEU A 363 -12.36 -2.41 -10.01
CA LEU A 363 -12.68 -2.63 -11.42
C LEU A 363 -13.17 -1.36 -12.16
N VAL A 364 -13.17 -0.20 -11.51
CA VAL A 364 -13.55 1.07 -12.13
C VAL A 364 -12.33 1.73 -12.75
N GLU A 365 -12.41 2.09 -14.04
CA GLU A 365 -11.34 2.80 -14.74
C GLU A 365 -11.25 4.24 -14.28
N ALA A 366 -10.21 4.55 -13.53
CA ALA A 366 -10.07 5.83 -12.83
C ALA A 366 -9.91 7.03 -13.77
N ALA A 367 -9.29 6.84 -14.93
CA ALA A 367 -9.12 7.91 -15.92
C ALA A 367 -10.47 8.37 -16.51
N ALA A 368 -11.39 7.43 -16.78
CA ALA A 368 -12.74 7.75 -17.20
C ALA A 368 -13.55 8.39 -16.06
N ALA A 369 -13.45 7.81 -14.86
CA ALA A 369 -14.16 8.29 -13.67
C ALA A 369 -13.80 9.74 -13.32
N VAL A 370 -12.53 10.14 -13.41
CA VAL A 370 -12.10 11.51 -13.09
C VAL A 370 -12.64 12.53 -14.10
N GLN A 371 -12.81 12.17 -15.38
CA GLN A 371 -13.40 13.04 -16.40
C GLN A 371 -14.91 13.19 -16.19
N GLU A 372 -15.60 12.10 -15.89
CA GLU A 372 -17.02 12.14 -15.53
C GLU A 372 -17.26 12.96 -14.26
N LEU A 373 -16.42 12.78 -13.25
CA LEU A 373 -16.45 13.58 -12.02
C LEU A 373 -16.32 15.07 -12.34
N LYS A 374 -15.37 15.46 -13.22
CA LYS A 374 -15.19 16.84 -13.66
C LYS A 374 -16.46 17.41 -14.30
N ALA A 375 -17.04 16.69 -15.25
CA ALA A 375 -18.28 17.11 -15.91
C ALA A 375 -19.44 17.25 -14.91
N LEU A 376 -19.63 16.26 -14.03
CA LEU A 376 -20.67 16.26 -13.00
C LEU A 376 -20.60 17.49 -12.08
N LEU A 377 -19.39 17.87 -11.69
CA LEU A 377 -19.17 18.98 -10.77
C LEU A 377 -19.27 20.35 -11.45
N GLU A 378 -18.78 20.51 -12.68
CA GLU A 378 -18.72 21.79 -13.38
C GLU A 378 -19.99 22.14 -14.11
N ASP A 379 -20.72 21.15 -14.66
CA ASP A 379 -21.89 21.41 -15.47
C ASP A 379 -23.07 22.02 -14.68
N ASN A 380 -23.80 22.92 -15.32
CA ASN A 380 -25.02 23.53 -14.78
C ASN A 380 -24.84 24.12 -13.37
N ALA A 381 -23.77 24.87 -13.15
CA ALA A 381 -23.46 25.48 -11.86
C ALA A 381 -24.62 26.33 -11.34
N PRO A 382 -25.08 26.16 -10.08
CA PRO A 382 -26.12 26.98 -9.49
C PRO A 382 -25.74 28.47 -9.53
N TYR A 383 -26.72 29.33 -9.79
CA TYR A 383 -26.55 30.78 -9.88
C TYR A 383 -25.52 31.27 -10.91
N GLN A 384 -25.18 30.43 -11.90
CA GLN A 384 -24.10 30.71 -12.87
C GLN A 384 -22.74 30.98 -12.19
N ALA A 385 -22.51 30.40 -11.02
CA ALA A 385 -21.23 30.49 -10.34
C ALA A 385 -20.13 29.88 -11.23
N ARG A 386 -18.92 30.38 -11.10
CA ARG A 386 -17.77 29.76 -11.75
C ARG A 386 -17.35 28.56 -10.92
N VAL A 387 -17.58 27.38 -11.47
CA VAL A 387 -17.14 26.12 -10.85
C VAL A 387 -16.03 25.48 -11.70
N THR A 388 -14.91 25.14 -11.06
CA THR A 388 -13.78 24.47 -11.72
C THR A 388 -13.33 23.28 -10.89
N PHE A 389 -12.96 22.19 -11.58
CA PHE A 389 -12.33 21.02 -10.96
C PHE A 389 -11.00 20.75 -11.66
N GLU A 390 -9.89 21.08 -11.00
CA GLU A 390 -8.56 21.16 -11.59
C GLU A 390 -7.53 20.37 -10.77
N GLY A 391 -6.29 20.24 -11.29
CA GLY A 391 -5.23 19.46 -10.64
C GLY A 391 -5.58 17.99 -10.56
N LEU A 392 -6.15 17.45 -11.64
CA LEU A 392 -6.66 16.08 -11.69
C LEU A 392 -5.56 15.05 -11.55
N SER A 393 -5.81 14.05 -10.72
CA SER A 393 -4.98 12.87 -10.59
C SER A 393 -5.88 11.64 -10.49
N SER A 394 -5.47 10.54 -11.11
CA SER A 394 -6.19 9.28 -11.06
C SER A 394 -5.26 8.08 -11.14
N ALA A 395 -5.64 7.00 -10.47
CA ALA A 395 -4.97 5.72 -10.56
C ALA A 395 -6.03 4.60 -10.48
N THR A 396 -6.06 3.74 -11.49
CA THR A 396 -6.97 2.60 -11.53
C THR A 396 -6.58 1.59 -10.47
N GLY A 397 -7.57 0.99 -9.81
CA GLY A 397 -7.39 -0.05 -8.82
C GLY A 397 -6.86 -1.34 -9.43
N TRP A 398 -6.81 -2.36 -8.61
CA TRP A 398 -6.35 -3.68 -9.02
C TRP A 398 -7.25 -4.76 -8.39
N ASN A 399 -7.59 -5.78 -9.18
CA ASN A 399 -8.18 -7.02 -8.72
C ASN A 399 -7.24 -8.16 -9.11
N ALA A 400 -6.83 -8.97 -8.16
CA ALA A 400 -5.90 -10.07 -8.39
C ALA A 400 -6.48 -11.05 -9.43
N PRO A 401 -5.65 -11.69 -10.27
CA PRO A 401 -6.09 -12.78 -11.13
C PRO A 401 -6.63 -13.96 -10.29
N ASP A 402 -7.33 -14.87 -10.92
CA ASP A 402 -7.80 -16.09 -10.29
C ASP A 402 -6.61 -16.86 -9.69
N THR A 403 -6.78 -17.31 -8.46
CA THR A 403 -5.74 -18.05 -7.75
C THR A 403 -5.65 -19.47 -8.29
N ALA A 404 -4.48 -19.86 -8.81
CA ALA A 404 -4.23 -21.24 -9.23
C ALA A 404 -4.24 -22.19 -8.02
N SER A 405 -4.73 -23.42 -8.21
CA SER A 405 -4.87 -24.39 -7.11
C SER A 405 -3.57 -24.67 -6.37
N TRP A 406 -2.44 -24.83 -7.09
CA TRP A 406 -1.14 -25.02 -6.47
C TRP A 406 -0.74 -23.85 -5.55
N PHE A 407 -1.11 -22.63 -5.96
CA PHE A 407 -0.75 -21.43 -5.22
C PHE A 407 -1.63 -21.27 -3.97
N GLU A 408 -2.93 -21.56 -4.07
CA GLU A 408 -3.84 -21.58 -2.93
C GLU A 408 -3.41 -22.63 -1.90
N ASP A 409 -3.06 -23.84 -2.35
CA ASP A 409 -2.55 -24.92 -1.49
C ASP A 409 -1.23 -24.49 -0.81
N ALA A 410 -0.31 -23.86 -1.55
CA ALA A 410 0.96 -23.38 -1.04
C ALA A 410 0.78 -22.29 0.04
N LEU A 411 -0.11 -21.32 -0.20
CA LEU A 411 -0.45 -20.26 0.75
C LEU A 411 -1.04 -20.81 2.05
N ASN A 412 -2.00 -21.75 1.93
CA ASN A 412 -2.62 -22.38 3.09
C ASN A 412 -1.62 -23.26 3.87
N ALA A 413 -0.79 -24.02 3.19
CA ALA A 413 0.25 -24.82 3.82
C ALA A 413 1.29 -23.94 4.56
N ALA A 414 1.73 -22.85 3.93
CA ALA A 414 2.65 -21.89 4.53
C ALA A 414 2.05 -21.21 5.75
N SER A 415 0.79 -20.76 5.66
CA SER A 415 0.09 -20.11 6.77
C SER A 415 -0.10 -21.08 7.94
N GLN A 416 -0.59 -22.28 7.66
CA GLN A 416 -0.75 -23.32 8.69
C GLN A 416 0.58 -23.66 9.38
N ALA A 417 1.67 -23.78 8.60
CA ALA A 417 2.98 -24.18 9.13
C ALA A 417 3.62 -23.11 10.03
N HIS A 418 3.45 -21.82 9.70
CA HIS A 418 4.16 -20.73 10.38
C HIS A 418 3.27 -19.90 11.31
N PHE A 419 1.95 -19.93 11.12
CA PHE A 419 1.00 -19.16 11.92
C PHE A 419 0.00 -20.04 12.68
N GLY A 420 -0.24 -21.27 12.22
CA GLY A 420 -1.22 -22.18 12.82
C GLY A 420 -2.66 -21.92 12.39
N ALA A 421 -2.88 -21.13 11.35
CA ALA A 421 -4.19 -20.77 10.82
C ALA A 421 -4.16 -20.77 9.28
N PRO A 422 -5.31 -20.92 8.59
CA PRO A 422 -5.40 -20.78 7.14
C PRO A 422 -4.98 -19.39 6.66
N CYS A 423 -4.59 -19.27 5.38
CA CYS A 423 -4.33 -17.98 4.76
C CYS A 423 -5.61 -17.14 4.70
N GLY A 424 -5.52 -15.89 5.15
CA GLY A 424 -6.59 -14.90 5.01
C GLY A 424 -6.48 -14.10 3.71
N TYR A 425 -7.60 -13.60 3.20
CA TYR A 425 -7.65 -12.79 2.00
C TYR A 425 -8.28 -11.44 2.31
N VAL A 426 -7.64 -10.34 1.91
CA VAL A 426 -8.15 -9.01 2.22
C VAL A 426 -7.95 -8.04 1.06
N GLY A 427 -9.01 -7.28 0.73
CA GLY A 427 -8.87 -6.10 -0.10
C GLY A 427 -8.27 -4.94 0.71
N GLN A 428 -7.52 -4.07 0.07
CA GLN A 428 -7.00 -2.86 0.68
C GLN A 428 -7.74 -1.61 0.17
N GLY A 429 -7.89 -0.65 1.06
CA GLY A 429 -8.54 0.63 0.74
C GLY A 429 -7.62 1.61 0.01
N GLY A 430 -6.32 1.37 0.04
CA GLY A 430 -5.30 2.15 -0.66
C GLY A 430 -5.17 1.76 -2.13
N THR A 431 -4.41 2.58 -2.86
CA THR A 431 -4.11 2.38 -4.27
C THR A 431 -2.61 2.20 -4.40
N ILE A 432 -2.18 1.08 -4.96
CA ILE A 432 -0.79 0.80 -5.29
C ILE A 432 -0.72 0.66 -6.82
N PRO A 433 -0.36 1.72 -7.57
CA PRO A 433 -0.37 1.72 -9.03
C PRO A 433 0.49 0.62 -9.64
N LEU A 434 1.57 0.27 -8.97
CA LEU A 434 2.47 -0.81 -9.31
C LEU A 434 1.76 -2.14 -9.55
N MET A 435 0.80 -2.55 -8.72
CA MET A 435 0.15 -3.85 -8.86
C MET A 435 -0.62 -3.98 -10.18
N ASN A 436 -1.27 -2.90 -10.62
CA ASN A 436 -1.91 -2.87 -11.93
C ASN A 436 -0.88 -2.94 -13.08
N MET A 437 0.27 -2.29 -12.89
CA MET A 437 1.39 -2.30 -13.84
C MET A 437 2.01 -3.70 -13.96
N LEU A 438 2.32 -4.35 -12.83
CA LEU A 438 2.89 -5.71 -12.82
C LEU A 438 1.90 -6.74 -13.38
N SER A 439 0.61 -6.65 -13.04
CA SER A 439 -0.41 -7.56 -13.59
C SER A 439 -0.58 -7.41 -15.09
N LYS A 440 -0.49 -6.19 -15.64
CA LYS A 440 -0.51 -5.96 -17.09
C LYS A 440 0.79 -6.42 -17.77
N GLY A 441 1.92 -6.25 -17.10
CA GLY A 441 3.23 -6.70 -17.60
C GLY A 441 3.40 -8.21 -17.58
N PHE A 442 2.80 -8.89 -16.60
CA PHE A 442 2.90 -10.34 -16.36
C PHE A 442 1.51 -10.98 -16.17
N PRO A 443 0.65 -11.00 -17.20
CA PRO A 443 -0.76 -11.39 -17.05
C PRO A 443 -0.97 -12.87 -16.70
N ALA A 444 0.03 -13.71 -16.90
CA ALA A 444 -0.02 -15.14 -16.54
C ALA A 444 0.54 -15.43 -15.13
N ALA A 445 1.13 -14.43 -14.46
CA ALA A 445 1.75 -14.62 -13.17
C ALA A 445 0.71 -14.67 -12.04
N GLN A 446 0.94 -15.55 -11.06
CA GLN A 446 0.27 -15.47 -9.77
C GLN A 446 0.86 -14.30 -8.94
N MET A 447 0.04 -13.68 -8.11
CA MET A 447 0.41 -12.48 -7.37
C MET A 447 0.35 -12.75 -5.86
N MET A 448 1.50 -12.98 -5.23
CA MET A 448 1.63 -13.06 -3.77
C MET A 448 1.85 -11.65 -3.22
N VAL A 449 0.77 -10.90 -3.06
CA VAL A 449 0.80 -9.55 -2.49
C VAL A 449 0.48 -9.65 -1.01
N CYS A 450 1.48 -9.47 -0.19
CA CYS A 450 1.39 -9.57 1.27
C CYS A 450 2.34 -8.54 1.91
N GLY A 451 2.30 -8.39 3.22
CA GLY A 451 3.19 -7.44 3.89
C GLY A 451 2.94 -7.35 5.38
N VAL A 452 3.66 -6.47 6.03
CA VAL A 452 3.72 -6.35 7.50
C VAL A 452 2.86 -5.21 8.05
N LEU A 453 2.16 -4.47 7.19
CA LEU A 453 1.32 -3.34 7.59
C LEU A 453 0.02 -3.82 8.25
N GLY A 454 0.14 -4.39 9.43
CA GLY A 454 -0.97 -4.90 10.21
C GLY A 454 -1.64 -3.84 11.09
N PRO A 455 -2.50 -4.26 12.04
CA PRO A 455 -3.22 -3.34 12.92
C PRO A 455 -2.28 -2.39 13.66
N LYS A 456 -2.57 -1.08 13.58
CA LYS A 456 -1.84 0.01 14.23
C LYS A 456 -0.41 0.25 13.72
N SER A 457 0.04 -0.43 12.66
CA SER A 457 1.38 -0.16 12.08
C SER A 457 1.53 1.26 11.54
N ASN A 458 0.43 1.88 11.14
CA ASN A 458 0.31 3.29 10.79
C ASN A 458 1.27 3.77 9.70
N ALA A 459 1.43 2.98 8.62
CA ALA A 459 2.18 3.39 7.44
C ALA A 459 1.78 4.81 7.00
N HIS A 460 2.72 5.61 6.52
CA HIS A 460 2.61 7.03 6.16
C HIS A 460 2.29 7.98 7.33
N GLY A 461 1.81 7.49 8.46
CA GLY A 461 1.52 8.28 9.66
C GLY A 461 2.68 8.36 10.66
N PRO A 462 2.50 9.07 11.79
CA PRO A 462 3.44 9.01 12.89
C PRO A 462 3.36 7.67 13.63
N ASN A 463 4.45 7.30 14.32
CA ASN A 463 4.59 6.05 15.07
C ASN A 463 4.47 4.79 14.21
N GLU A 464 4.86 4.86 12.95
CA GLU A 464 4.99 3.69 12.10
C GLU A 464 5.88 2.65 12.75
N PHE A 465 5.47 1.37 12.67
CA PHE A 465 6.28 0.25 13.17
C PHE A 465 6.18 -0.99 12.31
N LEU A 466 7.26 -1.76 12.32
CA LEU A 466 7.33 -3.12 11.83
C LEU A 466 7.16 -4.09 12.99
N HIS A 467 6.20 -5.03 12.89
CA HIS A 467 5.98 -6.09 13.87
C HIS A 467 6.97 -7.24 13.62
N ILE A 468 8.10 -7.25 14.36
CA ILE A 468 9.22 -8.18 14.12
C ILE A 468 8.79 -9.66 14.12
N PRO A 469 8.01 -10.17 15.08
CA PRO A 469 7.59 -11.58 15.07
C PRO A 469 6.76 -11.95 13.83
N TYR A 470 5.90 -11.05 13.36
CA TYR A 470 5.12 -11.26 12.15
C TYR A 470 5.99 -11.29 10.89
N ALA A 471 6.92 -10.34 10.78
CA ALA A 471 7.84 -10.24 9.64
C ALA A 471 8.72 -11.51 9.50
N LYS A 472 9.16 -12.10 10.60
CA LYS A 472 9.87 -13.38 10.61
C LYS A 472 9.01 -14.52 10.06
N LYS A 473 7.78 -14.64 10.52
CA LYS A 473 6.82 -15.65 10.05
C LYS A 473 6.47 -15.44 8.58
N LEU A 474 6.26 -14.20 8.15
CA LEU A 474 6.01 -13.86 6.75
C LEU A 474 7.19 -14.26 5.86
N THR A 475 8.42 -13.94 6.26
CA THR A 475 9.64 -14.34 5.55
C THR A 475 9.73 -15.86 5.39
N ALA A 476 9.43 -16.61 6.45
CA ALA A 476 9.40 -18.08 6.42
C ALA A 476 8.28 -18.61 5.50
N ALA A 477 7.11 -17.97 5.50
CA ALA A 477 6.00 -18.31 4.61
C ALA A 477 6.33 -18.06 3.14
N VAL A 478 7.04 -16.98 2.81
CA VAL A 478 7.52 -16.70 1.44
C VAL A 478 8.44 -17.84 0.96
N ALA A 479 9.41 -18.25 1.77
CA ALA A 479 10.27 -19.41 1.44
C ALA A 479 9.45 -20.67 1.20
N HIS A 480 8.42 -20.90 2.02
CA HIS A 480 7.55 -22.07 1.92
C HIS A 480 6.74 -22.07 0.60
N VAL A 481 6.18 -20.94 0.21
CA VAL A 481 5.44 -20.80 -1.06
C VAL A 481 6.37 -21.01 -2.26
N ILE A 482 7.57 -20.43 -2.26
CA ILE A 482 8.54 -20.62 -3.35
C ILE A 482 8.99 -22.10 -3.45
N ALA A 483 9.13 -22.80 -2.31
CA ALA A 483 9.46 -24.22 -2.30
C ALA A 483 8.40 -25.11 -2.98
N GLN A 484 7.16 -24.67 -3.01
CA GLN A 484 6.03 -25.37 -3.63
C GLN A 484 5.74 -24.94 -5.07
N PHE A 485 6.50 -23.99 -5.61
CA PHE A 485 6.35 -23.55 -6.99
C PHE A 485 6.49 -24.75 -7.95
N PRO A 486 5.56 -24.95 -8.94
CA PRO A 486 5.47 -26.14 -9.80
C PRO A 486 6.69 -26.40 -10.71
#